data_9480d4606b4e748eac7d6d1787e1e3ea
#
_entry.id   9480d4606b4e748eac7d6d1787e1e3ea
#
_cell.length_a   1.000
_cell.length_b   1.000
_cell.length_c   1.000
_cell.angle_alpha   90.00
_cell.angle_beta   90.00
_cell.angle_gamma   90.00
#
_symmetry.space_group_name_H-M   'P 1'
#
loop_
_entity.id
_entity.type
_entity.pdbx_description
1 polymer ?
#
loop_
_entity_poly.entity_id
_entity_poly.type
_entity_poly.pdbx_seq_one_letter_code
_entity_poly.pdbx_strand_id
1 'polypeptide(L)'
;MAKCNFNCSDVIVTKYFQKSVSKKDTIKLILISEALPQNIGDYFDGKNEPKFIKNSNTIFNFLGYNFRTYKDYLSNGIYLTTAIKCAKKDYLVSSETIKNCSINLEKELDYFPNISAIMLMGDFAIKAINYIWKRKYNEKIIPPGSTYKIRGGKYESNRIRFFPSYTQTGDSFGLEKSKVEMIKEDVKNAMNLIK
;
A
#
# COMPACT_ATOMS: atom_id res chain seq x y z
N MET A 1 19.68 -3.05 5.79
CA MET A 1 18.69 -2.29 4.99
C MET A 1 19.38 -1.77 3.74
N ALA A 2 18.90 -2.09 2.56
CA ALA A 2 19.45 -1.55 1.32
C ALA A 2 19.15 -0.05 1.27
N LYS A 3 20.19 0.78 1.19
CA LYS A 3 20.04 2.22 0.98
C LYS A 3 19.48 2.45 -0.43
N CYS A 4 18.54 3.37 -0.56
CA CYS A 4 18.06 3.81 -1.86
C CYS A 4 19.19 4.58 -2.59
N ASN A 5 19.46 4.20 -3.83
CA ASN A 5 20.52 4.82 -4.65
C ASN A 5 19.99 5.97 -5.54
N PHE A 6 18.70 6.30 -5.43
CA PHE A 6 18.09 7.36 -6.22
C PHE A 6 18.13 8.69 -5.46
N ASN A 7 18.47 9.77 -6.18
CA ASN A 7 18.44 11.11 -5.66
C ASN A 7 17.14 11.81 -6.13
N CYS A 8 16.08 11.64 -5.37
CA CYS A 8 14.77 12.22 -5.68
C CYS A 8 14.62 13.58 -4.96
N SER A 9 14.32 14.65 -5.70
CA SER A 9 14.22 16.01 -5.19
C SER A 9 12.95 16.30 -4.38
N ASP A 10 11.87 15.55 -4.64
CA ASP A 10 10.52 15.74 -4.11
C ASP A 10 10.20 14.89 -2.86
N VAL A 11 11.21 14.19 -2.33
CA VAL A 11 11.09 13.39 -1.11
C VAL A 11 12.24 13.64 -0.14
N ILE A 12 12.04 13.28 1.12
CA ILE A 12 13.06 13.39 2.19
C ILE A 12 13.79 12.05 2.26
N VAL A 13 14.89 11.92 1.51
CA VAL A 13 15.63 10.65 1.36
C VAL A 13 16.16 10.11 2.70
N THR A 14 16.50 10.98 3.66
CA THR A 14 16.97 10.58 5.00
C THR A 14 15.89 9.88 5.83
N LYS A 15 14.62 9.96 5.42
CA LYS A 15 13.49 9.29 6.07
C LYS A 15 13.02 8.06 5.27
N TYR A 16 13.95 7.32 4.70
CA TYR A 16 13.69 6.05 4.05
C TYR A 16 13.37 4.97 5.08
N PHE A 17 12.30 4.23 4.86
CA PHE A 17 11.89 3.14 5.73
C PHE A 17 11.36 1.95 4.94
N GLN A 18 11.80 0.77 5.33
CA GLN A 18 11.28 -0.52 4.89
C GLN A 18 11.31 -1.50 6.06
N LYS A 19 10.19 -2.10 6.38
CA LYS A 19 10.10 -3.01 7.51
C LYS A 19 10.58 -4.42 7.14
N SER A 20 11.34 -5.03 8.02
CA SER A 20 11.68 -6.46 7.91
C SER A 20 10.54 -7.32 8.47
N VAL A 21 10.28 -8.44 7.80
CA VAL A 21 9.27 -9.43 8.20
C VAL A 21 9.93 -10.80 8.34
N SER A 22 9.80 -11.42 9.51
CA SER A 22 10.40 -12.73 9.79
C SER A 22 9.63 -13.90 9.18
N LYS A 23 8.31 -13.80 9.08
CA LYS A 23 7.41 -14.85 8.58
C LYS A 23 6.87 -14.48 7.18
N LYS A 24 7.74 -14.40 6.19
CA LYS A 24 7.38 -13.99 4.82
C LYS A 24 6.36 -14.91 4.15
N ASP A 25 6.39 -16.20 4.47
CA ASP A 25 5.54 -17.23 3.84
C ASP A 25 4.08 -17.14 4.29
N THR A 26 3.79 -16.43 5.38
CA THR A 26 2.42 -16.24 5.88
C THR A 26 1.70 -15.09 5.20
N ILE A 27 2.41 -14.19 4.51
CA ILE A 27 1.83 -13.01 3.88
C ILE A 27 1.13 -13.39 2.58
N LYS A 28 -0.17 -13.11 2.53
CA LYS A 28 -1.05 -13.34 1.38
C LYS A 28 -1.61 -12.06 0.79
N LEU A 29 -1.79 -11.00 1.60
CA LEU A 29 -2.30 -9.70 1.17
C LEU A 29 -1.28 -8.60 1.45
N ILE A 30 -1.03 -7.76 0.45
CA ILE A 30 -0.21 -6.56 0.63
C ILE A 30 -1.09 -5.32 0.42
N LEU A 31 -1.07 -4.40 1.39
CA LEU A 31 -1.69 -3.09 1.30
C LEU A 31 -0.61 -2.06 0.96
N ILE A 32 -0.71 -1.43 -0.21
CA ILE A 32 0.25 -0.45 -0.69
C ILE A 32 -0.41 0.93 -0.64
N SER A 33 0.04 1.79 0.28
CA SER A 33 -0.35 3.20 0.31
C SER A 33 0.62 4.06 -0.52
N GLU A 34 0.40 5.37 -0.55
CA GLU A 34 1.15 6.25 -1.44
C GLU A 34 2.60 6.49 -0.99
N ALA A 35 2.80 7.10 0.17
CA ALA A 35 4.12 7.48 0.67
C ALA A 35 4.15 7.43 2.21
N LEU A 36 5.35 7.39 2.77
CA LEU A 36 5.53 7.47 4.22
C LEU A 36 5.13 8.84 4.77
N PRO A 37 4.65 8.92 6.02
CA PRO A 37 4.40 10.19 6.69
C PRO A 37 5.72 10.94 6.95
N GLN A 38 5.63 12.26 7.13
CA GLN A 38 6.83 13.07 7.46
C GLN A 38 7.32 12.84 8.89
N ASN A 39 6.37 12.60 9.80
CA ASN A 39 6.69 12.36 11.19
C ASN A 39 6.93 10.86 11.41
N ILE A 40 8.12 10.51 11.91
CA ILE A 40 8.50 9.12 12.21
C ILE A 40 7.60 8.47 13.27
N GLY A 41 7.04 9.25 14.18
CA GLY A 41 6.08 8.78 15.19
C GLY A 41 4.75 8.30 14.60
N ASP A 42 4.45 8.66 13.36
CA ASP A 42 3.25 8.26 12.62
C ASP A 42 3.48 7.03 11.72
N TYR A 43 4.69 6.42 11.74
CA TYR A 43 4.98 5.20 10.98
C TYR A 43 4.23 3.99 11.55
N PHE A 44 4.12 2.92 10.77
CA PHE A 44 3.38 1.68 11.12
C PHE A 44 3.72 1.09 12.48
N ASP A 45 4.96 1.26 12.95
CA ASP A 45 5.50 0.70 14.17
C ASP A 45 5.73 1.74 15.27
N GLY A 46 5.13 2.91 15.13
CA GLY A 46 5.13 3.94 16.17
C GLY A 46 4.62 3.39 17.51
N LYS A 47 5.16 3.91 18.60
CA LYS A 47 4.85 3.43 19.97
C LYS A 47 3.41 3.73 20.39
N ASN A 48 2.79 4.80 19.83
CA ASN A 48 1.45 5.25 20.16
C ASN A 48 0.62 5.22 18.88
N GLU A 49 -0.47 4.49 18.83
CA GLU A 49 -1.43 4.42 17.71
C GLU A 49 -1.06 5.30 16.49
N PRO A 50 -0.15 4.84 15.60
CA PRO A 50 0.40 5.69 14.56
C PRO A 50 -0.73 6.17 13.64
N LYS A 51 -0.80 7.47 13.36
CA LYS A 51 -1.84 8.05 12.49
C LYS A 51 -1.90 7.37 11.13
N PHE A 52 -0.75 6.91 10.61
CA PHE A 52 -0.64 6.25 9.34
C PHE A 52 -1.47 4.95 9.25
N ILE A 53 -1.66 4.23 10.35
CA ILE A 53 -2.39 2.97 10.40
C ILE A 53 -3.77 3.11 11.06
N LYS A 54 -4.01 4.19 11.81
CA LYS A 54 -5.25 4.40 12.57
C LYS A 54 -6.51 4.29 11.70
N ASN A 55 -6.51 4.92 10.55
CA ASN A 55 -7.65 4.88 9.63
C ASN A 55 -7.88 3.46 9.07
N SER A 56 -6.80 2.75 8.75
CA SER A 56 -6.90 1.34 8.34
C SER A 56 -7.45 0.47 9.47
N ASN A 57 -7.00 0.68 10.72
CA ASN A 57 -7.56 -0.03 11.88
C ASN A 57 -9.07 0.18 11.97
N THR A 58 -9.56 1.41 11.77
CA THR A 58 -11.00 1.70 11.79
C THR A 58 -11.77 0.88 10.76
N ILE A 59 -11.23 0.74 9.53
CA ILE A 59 -11.86 -0.07 8.47
C ILE A 59 -11.87 -1.55 8.85
N PHE A 60 -10.74 -2.11 9.26
CA PHE A 60 -10.63 -3.53 9.61
C PHE A 60 -11.49 -3.87 10.83
N ASN A 61 -11.51 -3.01 11.85
CA ASN A 61 -12.32 -3.22 13.07
C ASN A 61 -13.81 -3.15 12.76
N PHE A 62 -14.25 -2.30 11.83
CA PHE A 62 -15.62 -2.30 11.34
C PHE A 62 -16.01 -3.63 10.69
N LEU A 63 -15.06 -4.32 10.06
CA LEU A 63 -15.26 -5.63 9.44
C LEU A 63 -15.14 -6.81 10.43
N GLY A 64 -15.03 -6.52 11.74
CA GLY A 64 -14.96 -7.51 12.80
C GLY A 64 -13.55 -7.97 13.18
N TYR A 65 -12.49 -7.36 12.62
CA TYR A 65 -11.12 -7.59 13.05
C TYR A 65 -10.79 -6.68 14.24
N ASN A 66 -9.98 -7.13 15.18
CA ASN A 66 -9.57 -6.29 16.32
C ASN A 66 -8.12 -5.82 16.13
N PHE A 67 -7.87 -5.04 15.07
CA PHE A 67 -6.54 -4.55 14.75
C PHE A 67 -6.24 -3.26 15.52
N ARG A 68 -5.05 -3.20 16.13
CA ARG A 68 -4.53 -2.05 16.87
C ARG A 68 -3.13 -1.66 16.43
N THR A 69 -2.30 -2.67 16.12
CA THR A 69 -0.89 -2.50 15.83
C THR A 69 -0.53 -3.14 14.48
N TYR A 70 0.62 -2.77 13.95
CA TYR A 70 1.16 -3.43 12.76
C TYR A 70 1.30 -4.95 12.90
N LYS A 71 1.55 -5.45 14.12
CA LYS A 71 1.69 -6.88 14.38
C LYS A 71 0.38 -7.64 14.12
N ASP A 72 -0.76 -7.01 14.37
CA ASP A 72 -2.07 -7.64 14.15
C ASP A 72 -2.30 -7.92 12.66
N TYR A 73 -1.86 -7.01 11.77
CA TYR A 73 -1.88 -7.23 10.33
C TYR A 73 -1.00 -8.40 9.93
N LEU A 74 0.25 -8.43 10.37
CA LEU A 74 1.18 -9.52 10.07
C LEU A 74 0.66 -10.89 10.54
N SER A 75 0.06 -10.94 11.73
CA SER A 75 -0.53 -12.17 12.29
C SER A 75 -1.73 -12.67 11.48
N ASN A 76 -2.35 -11.80 10.69
CA ASN A 76 -3.45 -12.14 9.79
C ASN A 76 -3.01 -12.24 8.31
N GLY A 77 -1.72 -12.39 8.06
CA GLY A 77 -1.20 -12.57 6.71
C GLY A 77 -1.20 -11.31 5.84
N ILE A 78 -1.25 -10.12 6.47
CA ILE A 78 -1.31 -8.83 5.78
C ILE A 78 -0.03 -8.05 6.02
N TYR A 79 0.58 -7.56 4.94
CA TYR A 79 1.73 -6.68 4.98
C TYR A 79 1.35 -5.27 4.54
N LEU A 80 1.72 -4.26 5.33
CA LEU A 80 1.50 -2.84 5.00
C LEU A 80 2.78 -2.23 4.48
N THR A 81 2.69 -1.55 3.36
CA THR A 81 3.82 -0.83 2.76
C THR A 81 3.37 0.41 1.99
N THR A 82 4.31 1.09 1.36
CA THR A 82 4.08 2.29 0.55
C THR A 82 4.71 2.17 -0.82
N ALA A 83 4.11 2.82 -1.82
CA ALA A 83 4.69 2.92 -3.15
C ALA A 83 6.01 3.71 -3.13
N ILE A 84 6.07 4.77 -2.30
CA ILE A 84 7.26 5.60 -2.10
C ILE A 84 7.79 5.36 -0.70
N LYS A 85 9.06 4.92 -0.62
CA LYS A 85 9.73 4.51 0.62
C LYS A 85 10.31 5.66 1.43
N CYS A 86 10.13 6.88 0.98
CA CYS A 86 10.56 8.11 1.65
C CYS A 86 9.36 8.98 1.98
N ALA A 87 9.49 9.83 3.00
CA ALA A 87 8.49 10.84 3.26
C ALA A 87 8.47 11.87 2.12
N LYS A 88 7.30 12.21 1.63
CA LYS A 88 7.16 13.26 0.61
C LYS A 88 7.37 14.64 1.22
N LYS A 89 7.96 15.58 0.45
CA LYS A 89 8.13 16.98 0.87
C LYS A 89 6.82 17.75 0.77
N ASP A 90 6.13 17.58 -0.36
CA ASP A 90 4.91 18.30 -0.72
C ASP A 90 3.78 17.32 -1.08
N TYR A 91 2.66 17.87 -1.53
CA TYR A 91 1.48 17.10 -1.93
C TYR A 91 1.73 16.19 -3.13
N LEU A 92 2.50 16.68 -4.10
CA LEU A 92 2.75 15.99 -5.36
C LEU A 92 4.13 15.34 -5.34
N VAL A 93 4.20 14.18 -5.98
CA VAL A 93 5.44 13.47 -6.26
C VAL A 93 5.50 13.18 -7.75
N SER A 94 6.65 13.38 -8.36
CA SER A 94 6.87 13.19 -9.79
C SER A 94 6.69 11.73 -10.21
N SER A 95 6.27 11.53 -11.45
CA SER A 95 6.20 10.17 -12.02
C SER A 95 7.57 9.50 -12.07
N GLU A 96 8.65 10.27 -12.17
CA GLU A 96 10.02 9.75 -12.13
C GLU A 96 10.35 9.18 -10.75
N THR A 97 10.04 9.90 -9.67
CA THR A 97 10.22 9.40 -8.30
C THR A 97 9.41 8.13 -8.04
N ILE A 98 8.16 8.07 -8.50
CA ILE A 98 7.33 6.86 -8.39
C ILE A 98 7.98 5.71 -9.16
N LYS A 99 8.45 5.95 -10.39
CA LYS A 99 9.12 4.96 -11.24
C LYS A 99 10.41 4.45 -10.58
N ASN A 100 11.24 5.32 -10.07
CA ASN A 100 12.48 4.98 -9.38
C ASN A 100 12.19 4.16 -8.10
N CYS A 101 11.23 4.61 -7.29
CA CYS A 101 10.87 3.93 -6.05
C CYS A 101 10.18 2.58 -6.29
N SER A 102 9.51 2.40 -7.44
CA SER A 102 8.89 1.14 -7.82
C SER A 102 9.90 -0.02 -7.95
N ILE A 103 11.19 0.26 -8.18
CA ILE A 103 12.26 -0.76 -8.19
C ILE A 103 12.48 -1.33 -6.78
N ASN A 104 12.41 -0.49 -5.76
CA ASN A 104 12.53 -0.92 -4.37
C ASN A 104 11.27 -1.67 -3.93
N LEU A 105 10.10 -1.22 -4.35
CA LEU A 105 8.84 -1.91 -4.08
C LEU A 105 8.81 -3.29 -4.76
N GLU A 106 9.32 -3.42 -6.00
CA GLU A 106 9.42 -4.70 -6.70
C GLU A 106 10.23 -5.72 -5.90
N LYS A 107 11.43 -5.34 -5.45
CA LYS A 107 12.29 -6.19 -4.60
C LYS A 107 11.60 -6.59 -3.29
N GLU A 108 10.80 -5.71 -2.73
CA GLU A 108 10.02 -5.98 -1.53
C GLU A 108 8.88 -6.97 -1.80
N LEU A 109 8.17 -6.83 -2.92
CA LEU A 109 7.12 -7.78 -3.33
C LEU A 109 7.70 -9.16 -3.62
N ASP A 110 8.85 -9.24 -4.30
CA ASP A 110 9.54 -10.49 -4.62
C ASP A 110 10.00 -11.27 -3.36
N TYR A 111 10.06 -10.60 -2.20
CA TYR A 111 10.38 -11.25 -0.93
C TYR A 111 9.25 -12.15 -0.41
N PHE A 112 8.01 -11.95 -0.83
CA PHE A 112 6.83 -12.67 -0.34
C PHE A 112 6.34 -13.70 -1.36
N PRO A 113 6.57 -15.01 -1.15
CA PRO A 113 6.29 -16.03 -2.16
C PRO A 113 4.80 -16.37 -2.33
N ASN A 114 3.97 -16.06 -1.33
CA ASN A 114 2.58 -16.52 -1.25
C ASN A 114 1.54 -15.40 -1.43
N ILE A 115 1.94 -14.27 -2.04
CA ILE A 115 1.00 -13.16 -2.31
C ILE A 115 -0.10 -13.68 -3.26
N SER A 116 -1.35 -13.50 -2.86
CA SER A 116 -2.54 -13.76 -3.68
C SER A 116 -3.35 -12.49 -3.96
N ALA A 117 -3.17 -11.45 -3.13
CA ALA A 117 -3.87 -10.18 -3.28
C ALA A 117 -2.97 -8.98 -3.00
N ILE A 118 -3.16 -7.91 -3.79
CA ILE A 118 -2.52 -6.61 -3.58
C ILE A 118 -3.60 -5.53 -3.65
N MET A 119 -3.75 -4.76 -2.57
CA MET A 119 -4.62 -3.58 -2.54
C MET A 119 -3.79 -2.32 -2.83
N LEU A 120 -4.26 -1.52 -3.79
CA LEU A 120 -3.61 -0.33 -4.29
C LEU A 120 -4.34 0.91 -3.78
N MET A 121 -3.84 1.49 -2.68
CA MET A 121 -4.49 2.58 -1.98
C MET A 121 -3.99 3.94 -2.50
N GLY A 122 -4.63 4.43 -3.55
CA GLY A 122 -4.32 5.72 -4.19
C GLY A 122 -3.50 5.60 -5.46
N ASP A 123 -3.32 6.73 -6.12
CA ASP A 123 -2.76 6.85 -7.48
C ASP A 123 -1.28 6.41 -7.54
N PHE A 124 -0.47 6.75 -6.52
CA PHE A 124 0.95 6.37 -6.51
C PHE A 124 1.14 4.86 -6.45
N ALA A 125 0.29 4.16 -5.69
CA ALA A 125 0.32 2.71 -5.61
C ALA A 125 -0.03 2.06 -6.96
N ILE A 126 -1.07 2.57 -7.64
CA ILE A 126 -1.49 2.13 -8.97
C ILE A 126 -0.35 2.33 -9.99
N LYS A 127 0.24 3.54 -10.02
CA LYS A 127 1.36 3.84 -10.92
C LYS A 127 2.57 2.96 -10.66
N ALA A 128 2.95 2.77 -9.39
CA ALA A 128 4.09 1.94 -9.02
C ALA A 128 3.92 0.49 -9.47
N ILE A 129 2.74 -0.12 -9.26
CA ILE A 129 2.43 -1.47 -9.73
C ILE A 129 2.45 -1.55 -11.26
N ASN A 130 1.87 -0.58 -11.96
CA ASN A 130 1.93 -0.55 -13.42
C ASN A 130 3.38 -0.46 -13.94
N TYR A 131 4.28 0.27 -13.27
CA TYR A 131 5.70 0.30 -13.62
C TYR A 131 6.38 -1.06 -13.39
N ILE A 132 6.07 -1.74 -12.29
CA ILE A 132 6.60 -3.07 -11.97
C ILE A 132 6.14 -4.09 -13.01
N TRP A 133 4.84 -4.17 -13.27
CA TRP A 133 4.26 -5.13 -14.21
C TRP A 133 4.72 -4.88 -15.65
N LYS A 134 4.89 -3.60 -16.02
CA LYS A 134 5.46 -3.26 -17.34
C LYS A 134 6.90 -3.75 -17.48
N ARG A 135 7.72 -3.67 -16.42
CA ARG A 135 9.10 -4.20 -16.45
C ARG A 135 9.15 -5.73 -16.49
N LYS A 136 8.35 -6.38 -15.64
CA LYS A 136 8.43 -7.85 -15.46
C LYS A 136 7.71 -8.61 -16.58
N TYR A 137 6.57 -8.12 -17.04
CA TYR A 137 5.64 -8.89 -17.88
C TYR A 137 5.22 -8.16 -19.14
N ASN A 138 5.75 -6.95 -19.40
CA ASN A 138 5.35 -6.07 -20.50
C ASN A 138 3.83 -5.73 -20.49
N GLU A 139 3.21 -5.73 -19.32
CA GLU A 139 1.77 -5.59 -19.11
C GLU A 139 1.46 -4.33 -18.28
N LYS A 140 0.34 -3.67 -18.57
CA LYS A 140 -0.26 -2.63 -17.72
C LYS A 140 -1.51 -3.20 -17.07
N ILE A 141 -1.44 -3.48 -15.77
CA ILE A 141 -2.49 -4.24 -15.07
C ILE A 141 -3.71 -3.39 -14.74
N ILE A 142 -3.52 -2.13 -14.34
CA ILE A 142 -4.61 -1.22 -14.01
C ILE A 142 -4.76 -0.17 -15.11
N PRO A 143 -5.93 -0.06 -15.76
CA PRO A 143 -6.18 0.95 -16.79
C PRO A 143 -6.21 2.37 -16.19
N PRO A 144 -6.08 3.43 -17.01
CA PRO A 144 -6.28 4.79 -16.54
C PRO A 144 -7.75 5.01 -16.18
N GLY A 145 -7.98 5.78 -15.12
CA GLY A 145 -9.33 6.11 -14.67
C GLY A 145 -9.34 6.63 -13.24
N SER A 146 -10.44 7.27 -12.85
CA SER A 146 -10.64 7.61 -11.44
C SER A 146 -10.82 6.34 -10.61
N THR A 147 -10.40 6.35 -9.35
CA THR A 147 -10.55 5.21 -8.42
C THR A 147 -11.99 4.71 -8.40
N TYR A 148 -12.97 5.61 -8.44
CA TYR A 148 -14.39 5.26 -8.51
C TYR A 148 -14.73 4.32 -9.68
N LYS A 149 -14.18 4.59 -10.86
CA LYS A 149 -14.46 3.81 -12.09
C LYS A 149 -13.71 2.48 -12.13
N ILE A 150 -12.48 2.47 -11.60
CA ILE A 150 -11.61 1.29 -11.72
C ILE A 150 -11.68 0.32 -10.54
N ARG A 151 -12.16 0.74 -9.36
CA ARG A 151 -12.15 -0.11 -8.15
C ARG A 151 -12.97 -1.40 -8.28
N GLY A 152 -14.05 -1.38 -9.04
CA GLY A 152 -14.91 -2.57 -9.28
C GLY A 152 -14.38 -3.53 -10.34
N GLY A 153 -13.29 -3.19 -11.02
CA GLY A 153 -12.74 -4.01 -12.11
C GLY A 153 -12.08 -5.30 -11.60
N LYS A 154 -12.01 -6.29 -12.48
CA LYS A 154 -11.35 -7.56 -12.21
C LYS A 154 -9.95 -7.58 -12.82
N TYR A 155 -8.92 -7.31 -12.02
CA TYR A 155 -7.53 -7.23 -12.42
C TYR A 155 -6.73 -8.37 -11.82
N GLU A 156 -6.22 -9.26 -12.64
CA GLU A 156 -5.45 -10.43 -12.22
C GLU A 156 -4.27 -10.64 -13.15
N SER A 157 -3.12 -10.93 -12.58
CA SER A 157 -1.92 -11.34 -13.31
C SER A 157 -1.03 -12.20 -12.40
N ASN A 158 -0.44 -13.26 -12.94
CA ASN A 158 0.47 -14.15 -12.21
C ASN A 158 -0.11 -14.68 -10.88
N ARG A 159 -1.38 -15.04 -10.87
CA ARG A 159 -2.14 -15.55 -9.69
C ARG A 159 -2.33 -14.50 -8.60
N ILE A 160 -2.05 -13.23 -8.87
CA ILE A 160 -2.26 -12.12 -7.94
C ILE A 160 -3.47 -11.33 -8.40
N ARG A 161 -4.41 -11.10 -7.48
CA ARG A 161 -5.57 -10.23 -7.67
C ARG A 161 -5.24 -8.82 -7.17
N PHE A 162 -5.53 -7.80 -7.99
CA PHE A 162 -5.31 -6.38 -7.64
C PHE A 162 -6.63 -5.70 -7.32
N PHE A 163 -6.62 -4.91 -6.25
CA PHE A 163 -7.76 -4.15 -5.75
C PHE A 163 -7.41 -2.67 -5.72
N PRO A 164 -7.67 -1.89 -6.81
CA PRO A 164 -7.59 -0.44 -6.72
C PRO A 164 -8.59 0.09 -5.69
N SER A 165 -8.14 0.95 -4.78
CA SER A 165 -8.97 1.52 -3.72
C SER A 165 -8.54 2.94 -3.40
N TYR A 166 -9.33 3.63 -2.57
CA TYR A 166 -8.98 4.95 -2.08
C TYR A 166 -7.90 4.88 -0.99
N THR A 167 -7.18 5.98 -0.85
CA THR A 167 -6.21 6.16 0.24
C THR A 167 -6.92 6.09 1.59
N GLN A 168 -6.36 5.31 2.51
CA GLN A 168 -6.86 5.17 3.90
C GLN A 168 -6.09 6.03 4.89
N THR A 169 -5.20 6.90 4.40
CA THR A 169 -4.32 7.73 5.23
C THR A 169 -4.65 9.21 5.04
N GLY A 170 -4.33 10.02 6.04
CA GLY A 170 -4.52 11.46 6.02
C GLY A 170 -5.71 11.94 6.88
N ASP A 171 -5.68 13.23 7.20
CA ASP A 171 -6.67 13.85 8.12
C ASP A 171 -8.06 14.00 7.46
N SER A 172 -8.14 13.97 6.14
CA SER A 172 -9.40 13.99 5.39
C SER A 172 -10.13 12.64 5.35
N PHE A 173 -9.51 11.56 5.84
CA PHE A 173 -10.17 10.28 5.92
C PHE A 173 -11.41 10.35 6.82
N GLY A 174 -12.52 9.82 6.32
CA GLY A 174 -13.79 9.82 7.05
C GLY A 174 -14.69 11.02 6.79
N LEU A 175 -14.21 12.10 6.17
CA LEU A 175 -15.05 13.23 5.76
C LEU A 175 -16.08 12.84 4.72
N GLU A 176 -15.72 11.94 3.80
CA GLU A 176 -16.60 11.43 2.76
C GLU A 176 -17.07 10.00 3.11
N LYS A 177 -18.23 9.89 3.75
CA LYS A 177 -18.81 8.60 4.18
C LYS A 177 -18.93 7.57 3.04
N SER A 178 -19.28 8.02 1.84
CA SER A 178 -19.37 7.15 0.67
C SER A 178 -18.04 6.50 0.30
N LYS A 179 -16.92 7.23 0.40
CA LYS A 179 -15.58 6.65 0.19
C LYS A 179 -15.22 5.63 1.25
N VAL A 180 -15.59 5.89 2.51
CA VAL A 180 -15.36 4.94 3.61
C VAL A 180 -16.09 3.62 3.34
N GLU A 181 -17.36 3.66 2.91
CA GLU A 181 -18.11 2.44 2.56
C GLU A 181 -17.48 1.69 1.38
N MET A 182 -17.04 2.40 0.34
CA MET A 182 -16.32 1.78 -0.78
C MET A 182 -15.01 1.11 -0.34
N ILE A 183 -14.25 1.73 0.55
CA ILE A 183 -13.01 1.14 1.11
C ILE A 183 -13.35 -0.13 1.92
N LYS A 184 -14.40 -0.11 2.74
CA LYS A 184 -14.84 -1.31 3.49
C LYS A 184 -15.17 -2.48 2.56
N GLU A 185 -15.86 -2.19 1.47
CA GLU A 185 -16.19 -3.19 0.43
C GLU A 185 -14.92 -3.76 -0.21
N ASP A 186 -13.98 -2.90 -0.61
CA ASP A 186 -12.71 -3.31 -1.22
C ASP A 186 -11.89 -4.18 -0.28
N VAL A 187 -11.74 -3.79 1.00
CA VAL A 187 -11.04 -4.56 2.03
C VAL A 187 -11.74 -5.89 2.28
N LYS A 188 -13.07 -5.90 2.39
CA LYS A 188 -13.84 -7.15 2.55
C LYS A 188 -13.59 -8.12 1.40
N ASN A 189 -13.59 -7.63 0.17
CA ASN A 189 -13.33 -8.45 -1.03
C ASN A 189 -11.90 -9.01 -1.03
N ALA A 190 -10.91 -8.20 -0.68
CA ALA A 190 -9.52 -8.64 -0.58
C ALA A 190 -9.32 -9.68 0.54
N MET A 191 -9.94 -9.48 1.71
CA MET A 191 -9.87 -10.40 2.84
C MET A 191 -10.55 -11.75 2.56
N ASN A 192 -11.65 -11.75 1.81
CA ASN A 192 -12.31 -13.01 1.42
C ASN A 192 -11.45 -13.89 0.51
N LEU A 193 -10.54 -13.28 -0.26
CA LEU A 193 -9.65 -14.01 -1.16
C LEU A 193 -8.51 -14.72 -0.42
N ILE A 194 -8.11 -14.23 0.75
CA ILE A 194 -6.95 -14.74 1.49
C ILE A 194 -7.29 -15.69 2.64
N LYS A 195 -8.59 -15.85 2.93
CA LYS A 195 -9.08 -16.85 3.88
C LYS A 195 -8.90 -18.26 3.29
#